data_9baa33ae46edf27a444f9c2e7a708062
#
_entry.id   9baa33ae46edf27a444f9c2e7a708062
#
_cell.length_a   1.000
_cell.length_b   1.000
_cell.length_c   1.000
_cell.angle_alpha   90.00
_cell.angle_beta   90.00
_cell.angle_gamma   90.00
#
_symmetry.space_group_name_H-M   'P 1'
#
loop_
_entity.id
_entity.type
_entity.pdbx_description
1 polymer ?
#
loop_
_entity_poly.entity_id
_entity_poly.type
_entity_poly.pdbx_seq_one_letter_code
_entity_poly.pdbx_strand_id
1 'polypeptide(L)' 'MKLWTYIGKQVLIELTSGQQFIGKVTNYDDEMDNESGEDSIHLDDGISLYDFDENQIEFIKILK' A
#
# COMPACT_ATOMS: atom_id res chain seq x y z
N MET A 1 -3.90 -4.46 -10.03
CA MET A 1 -4.41 -4.26 -8.66
C MET A 1 -4.90 -2.83 -8.53
N LYS A 2 -6.07 -2.63 -7.98
CA LYS A 2 -6.67 -1.30 -7.91
C LYS A 2 -6.38 -0.67 -6.55
N LEU A 3 -5.16 -0.17 -6.39
CA LEU A 3 -4.69 0.31 -5.09
C LEU A 3 -5.52 1.47 -4.52
N TRP A 4 -6.08 2.30 -5.40
CA TRP A 4 -6.86 3.45 -4.95
C TRP A 4 -8.13 3.05 -4.18
N THR A 5 -8.60 1.81 -4.36
CA THR A 5 -9.81 1.35 -3.68
C THR A 5 -9.58 1.13 -2.19
N TYR A 6 -8.32 1.13 -1.75
CA TYR A 6 -7.97 0.89 -0.36
C TYR A 6 -7.83 2.17 0.47
N ILE A 7 -7.88 3.34 -0.17
CA ILE A 7 -7.69 4.60 0.55
C ILE A 7 -8.74 4.72 1.65
N GLY A 8 -8.27 5.03 2.87
CA GLY A 8 -9.12 5.16 4.04
C GLY A 8 -9.46 3.86 4.72
N LYS A 9 -8.96 2.74 4.20
CA LYS A 9 -9.25 1.42 4.75
C LYS A 9 -8.11 0.95 5.64
N GLN A 10 -8.48 0.16 6.67
CA GLN A 10 -7.51 -0.55 7.49
C GLN A 10 -7.19 -1.86 6.76
N VAL A 11 -5.91 -2.11 6.51
CA VAL A 11 -5.53 -3.26 5.69
C VAL A 11 -4.34 -3.99 6.27
N LEU A 12 -4.19 -5.25 5.83
CA LEU A 12 -2.97 -6.02 5.98
C LEU A 12 -2.33 -6.11 4.61
N ILE A 13 -1.07 -5.69 4.50
CA ILE A 13 -0.31 -5.80 3.26
C ILE A 13 0.78 -6.84 3.47
N GLU A 14 0.85 -7.82 2.58
CA GLU A 14 1.97 -8.74 2.56
C GLU A 14 2.80 -8.45 1.32
N LEU A 15 4.10 -8.29 1.54
CA LEU A 15 5.04 -8.03 0.45
C LEU A 15 5.54 -9.34 -0.15
N THR A 16 6.08 -9.25 -1.35
CA THR A 16 6.65 -10.42 -2.03
C THR A 16 7.80 -11.04 -1.24
N SER A 17 8.43 -10.25 -0.35
CA SER A 17 9.48 -10.75 0.53
C SER A 17 8.94 -11.57 1.69
N GLY A 18 7.62 -11.58 1.90
CA GLY A 18 7.01 -12.27 3.03
C GLY A 18 6.75 -11.39 4.24
N GLN A 19 7.22 -10.14 4.22
CA GLN A 19 6.95 -9.21 5.32
C GLN A 19 5.50 -8.76 5.29
N GLN A 20 4.93 -8.51 6.46
CA GLN A 20 3.55 -8.08 6.60
C GLN A 20 3.48 -6.77 7.37
N PHE A 21 2.54 -5.92 6.94
CA PHE A 21 2.32 -4.63 7.58
C PHE A 21 0.82 -4.41 7.74
N ILE A 22 0.42 -3.86 8.88
CA ILE A 22 -0.97 -3.54 9.16
C ILE A 22 -1.08 -2.05 9.41
N GLY A 23 -2.04 -1.41 8.77
CA GLY A 23 -2.26 0.01 8.97
C GLY A 23 -3.36 0.54 8.08
N LYS A 24 -3.47 1.86 8.04
CA LYS A 24 -4.47 2.54 7.24
C LYS A 24 -3.82 3.10 5.98
N VAL A 25 -4.46 2.88 4.84
CA VAL A 25 -4.00 3.47 3.59
C VAL A 25 -4.42 4.93 3.57
N THR A 26 -3.44 5.83 3.55
CA THR A 26 -3.68 7.26 3.65
C THR A 26 -3.61 7.97 2.32
N ASN A 27 -2.89 7.40 1.35
CA ASN A 27 -2.69 8.06 0.07
C ASN A 27 -2.34 7.04 -1.00
N TYR A 28 -2.44 7.48 -2.25
CA TYR A 28 -2.17 6.65 -3.40
C TYR A 28 -1.51 7.53 -4.48
N ASP A 29 -0.42 7.03 -5.06
CA ASP A 29 0.23 7.68 -6.19
C ASP A 29 0.13 6.77 -7.40
N ASP A 30 -0.38 7.31 -8.52
CA ASP A 30 -0.46 6.48 -9.71
C ASP A 30 0.87 6.51 -10.47
N GLU A 31 0.97 5.66 -11.48
CA GLU A 31 2.21 5.45 -12.20
C GLU A 31 2.73 6.72 -12.88
N MET A 32 1.85 7.65 -13.20
CA MET A 32 2.25 8.87 -13.91
C MET A 32 2.92 9.88 -12.98
N ASP A 33 2.62 9.81 -11.68
CA ASP A 33 3.20 10.70 -10.68
C ASP A 33 4.38 10.10 -9.96
N ASN A 34 4.71 8.85 -10.28
CA ASN A 34 5.72 8.09 -9.55
C ASN A 34 6.93 7.86 -10.44
N GLU A 35 8.11 8.17 -9.93
CA GLU A 35 9.35 8.03 -10.68
C GLU A 35 9.61 6.59 -11.13
N SER A 36 9.12 5.63 -10.35
CA SER A 36 9.32 4.22 -10.67
C SER A 36 8.46 3.74 -11.82
N GLY A 37 7.45 4.52 -12.21
CA GLY A 37 6.50 4.10 -13.23
C GLY A 37 5.49 3.09 -12.73
N GLU A 38 5.39 2.92 -11.42
CA GLU A 38 4.47 1.98 -10.78
C GLU A 38 3.49 2.74 -9.91
N ASP A 39 2.29 2.20 -9.75
CA ASP A 39 1.38 2.69 -8.72
C ASP A 39 1.97 2.40 -7.35
N SER A 40 1.71 3.26 -6.39
CA SER A 40 2.16 3.02 -5.01
C SER A 40 1.11 3.50 -4.03
N ILE A 41 1.17 2.97 -2.81
CA ILE A 41 0.29 3.40 -1.73
C ILE A 41 1.11 3.74 -0.51
N HIS A 42 0.53 4.60 0.32
CA HIS A 42 1.13 5.02 1.57
C HIS A 42 0.33 4.39 2.70
N LEU A 43 1.03 3.76 3.62
CA LEU A 43 0.43 3.07 4.76
C LEU A 43 0.88 3.73 6.04
N ASP A 44 -0.07 4.03 6.93
CA ASP A 44 0.20 4.60 8.24
C ASP A 44 -0.15 3.54 9.28
N ASP A 45 0.85 3.03 9.99
CA ASP A 45 0.63 2.00 11.01
C ASP A 45 0.43 2.59 12.41
N GLY A 46 0.38 3.92 12.51
CA GLY A 46 0.23 4.61 13.79
C GLY A 46 1.55 5.07 14.38
N ILE A 47 2.67 4.57 13.87
CA ILE A 47 4.01 4.91 14.34
C ILE A 47 4.84 5.47 13.20
N SER A 48 4.76 4.83 12.04
CA SER A 48 5.56 5.18 10.87
C SER A 48 4.69 5.21 9.62
N LEU A 49 5.18 5.91 8.61
CA LEU A 49 4.57 5.91 7.28
C LEU A 49 5.42 5.08 6.36
N TYR A 50 4.78 4.26 5.55
CA TYR A 50 5.43 3.39 4.58
C TYR A 50 4.91 3.71 3.20
N ASP A 51 5.75 3.48 2.20
CA ASP A 51 5.42 3.68 0.79
C ASP A 51 5.77 2.38 0.07
N PHE A 52 4.76 1.73 -0.51
CA PHE A 52 4.95 0.46 -1.20
C PHE A 52 4.54 0.60 -2.66
N ASP A 53 5.43 0.20 -3.57
CA ASP A 53 5.09 0.09 -4.99
C ASP A 53 4.25 -1.16 -5.21
N GLU A 54 3.39 -1.11 -6.21
CA GLU A 54 2.50 -2.23 -6.51
C GLU A 54 3.26 -3.53 -6.71
N ASN A 55 4.42 -3.48 -7.39
CA ASN A 55 5.18 -4.70 -7.67
C ASN A 55 5.84 -5.30 -6.45
N GLN A 56 5.86 -4.59 -5.32
CA GLN A 56 6.36 -5.12 -4.06
C GLN A 56 5.28 -5.85 -3.27
N ILE A 57 4.02 -5.67 -3.64
CA ILE A 57 2.88 -6.15 -2.86
C ILE A 57 2.41 -7.49 -3.40
N GLU A 58 2.41 -8.51 -2.54
CA GLU A 58 1.89 -9.81 -2.89
C GLU A 58 0.37 -9.80 -2.81
N PHE A 59 -0.19 -9.26 -1.71
CA PHE A 59 -1.63 -9.07 -1.60
C PHE A 59 -1.95 -8.02 -0.53
N ILE A 60 -3.19 -7.52 -0.60
CA ILE A 60 -3.75 -6.60 0.40
C ILE A 60 -5.08 -7.17 0.84
N LYS A 61 -5.31 -7.21 2.15
CA LYS A 61 -6.55 -7.69 2.72
C LYS A 61 -7.16 -6.57 3.55
N ILE A 62 -8.43 -6.25 3.30
CA ILE A 62 -9.14 -5.24 4.09
C ILE A 62 -9.52 -5.88 5.43
N LEU A 63 -9.12 -5.20 6.51
CA LEU A 63 -9.38 -5.69 7.84
C LEU A 63 -10.69 -5.16 8.39
N LYS A 64 -11.25 -4.12 7.72
CA LYS A 64 -12.53 -3.66 8.10
C LYS A 64 -12.71 -2.12 8.03
#